data_78b003f4bba633ad2272ec294653c2ea
#
_entry.id   78b003f4bba633ad2272ec294653c2ea
#
_cell.length_a   1.000
_cell.length_b   1.000
_cell.length_c   1.000
_cell.angle_alpha   90.00
_cell.angle_beta   90.00
_cell.angle_gamma   90.00
#
_symmetry.space_group_name_H-M   'P 1'
#
loop_
_entity.id
_entity.type
_entity.pdbx_description
1 polymer ?
#
loop_
_entity_poly.entity_id
_entity_poly.type
_entity_poly.pdbx_seq_one_letter_code
_entity_poly.pdbx_strand_id
1 'polypeptide(L)'
;MPLVKSAKLRERYLDQILRNRNRMLTADEIRMELNRRLGTDISRSTLYSDLSYMKQEYGAVIAKNHRNQLFYEDPEFSIEKAPLTEEDKKLLDMAASIFKIFSSSPMLSKFEKTINKIITGSSITKSERTKMDCIQPENSHSDVGVKYIEPILNAILENQVIEIEYKKVGQEPDIKVISPYILKEISGHWYFIGFDNNKSNLIKNYALDKILSVKVSKQPYHYDHNFDAGQFFKYSFGIYHNYNDKPQKIKLEFKEPYINQLINYPLSPYQTHSLSKDGKKLTVNLELYESYEIVSEILKYGASVKVISPLSLVKKIKGIAQEIVNEY
;
A
#
# COMPACT_ATOMS: atom_id res chain seq x y z
N MET A 1 5.49 -6.53 -22.09
CA MET A 1 6.45 -5.65 -21.41
C MET A 1 7.90 -6.18 -21.40
N PRO A 2 8.55 -6.49 -22.52
CA PRO A 2 9.97 -6.90 -22.55
C PRO A 2 10.96 -5.73 -22.71
N LEU A 3 10.53 -4.59 -23.26
CA LEU A 3 11.44 -3.49 -23.64
C LEU A 3 12.11 -2.74 -22.48
N VAL A 4 11.41 -2.56 -21.35
CA VAL A 4 11.95 -1.80 -20.20
C VAL A 4 13.03 -2.58 -19.43
N LYS A 5 12.90 -3.92 -19.32
CA LYS A 5 13.96 -4.76 -18.71
C LYS A 5 15.27 -4.74 -19.49
N SER A 6 15.20 -4.63 -20.81
CA SER A 6 16.41 -4.60 -21.64
C SER A 6 17.16 -3.26 -21.56
N ALA A 7 16.47 -2.11 -21.37
CA ALA A 7 17.10 -0.80 -21.25
C ALA A 7 17.97 -0.69 -19.99
N LYS A 8 17.43 -0.99 -18.81
CA LYS A 8 18.19 -0.98 -17.54
C LYS A 8 19.38 -1.93 -17.55
N LEU A 9 19.26 -3.07 -18.22
CA LEU A 9 20.37 -4.02 -18.34
C LEU A 9 21.46 -3.48 -19.27
N ARG A 10 21.09 -2.76 -20.35
CA ARG A 10 22.05 -2.06 -21.23
C ARG A 10 22.81 -0.97 -20.47
N GLU A 11 22.11 -0.15 -19.71
CA GLU A 11 22.72 0.90 -18.87
C GLU A 11 23.75 0.33 -17.90
N ARG A 12 23.45 -0.78 -17.22
CA ARG A 12 24.39 -1.47 -16.33
C ARG A 12 25.64 -1.98 -17.07
N TYR A 13 25.47 -2.56 -18.26
CA TYR A 13 26.62 -2.99 -19.05
C TYR A 13 27.43 -1.82 -19.61
N LEU A 14 26.77 -0.72 -20.00
CA LEU A 14 27.44 0.53 -20.38
C LEU A 14 28.25 1.10 -19.23
N ASP A 15 27.70 1.15 -18.03
CA ASP A 15 28.42 1.60 -16.83
C ASP A 15 29.69 0.78 -16.61
N GLN A 16 29.60 -0.56 -16.65
CA GLN A 16 30.75 -1.44 -16.48
C GLN A 16 31.83 -1.22 -17.58
N ILE A 17 31.42 -0.97 -18.82
CA ILE A 17 32.34 -0.73 -19.95
C ILE A 17 33.02 0.63 -19.78
N LEU A 18 32.27 1.70 -19.48
CA LEU A 18 32.79 3.06 -19.38
C LEU A 18 33.69 3.27 -18.14
N ARG A 19 33.51 2.48 -17.10
CA ARG A 19 34.39 2.46 -15.91
C ARG A 19 35.70 1.75 -16.14
N ASN A 20 35.78 0.84 -17.11
CA ASN A 20 36.97 0.02 -17.31
C ASN A 20 38.08 0.79 -18.06
N ARG A 21 38.94 1.48 -17.32
CA ARG A 21 40.08 2.24 -17.84
C ARG A 21 41.14 1.40 -18.49
N ASN A 22 41.22 0.12 -18.15
CA ASN A 22 42.21 -0.80 -18.74
C ASN A 22 41.79 -1.29 -20.15
N ARG A 23 40.50 -1.17 -20.48
CA ARG A 23 39.94 -1.57 -21.77
C ARG A 23 38.92 -0.54 -22.24
N MET A 24 39.42 0.63 -22.68
CA MET A 24 38.58 1.65 -23.28
C MET A 24 38.15 1.24 -24.67
N LEU A 25 36.89 1.45 -25.02
CA LEU A 25 36.28 1.04 -26.27
C LEU A 25 35.71 2.25 -27.03
N THR A 26 35.77 2.19 -28.37
CA THR A 26 35.04 3.11 -29.25
C THR A 26 33.53 2.83 -29.22
N ALA A 27 32.70 3.73 -29.70
CA ALA A 27 31.24 3.53 -29.70
C ALA A 27 30.82 2.27 -30.47
N ASP A 28 31.50 1.94 -31.57
CA ASP A 28 31.22 0.73 -32.35
C ASP A 28 31.61 -0.55 -31.59
N GLU A 29 32.77 -0.53 -30.92
CA GLU A 29 33.22 -1.65 -30.09
C GLU A 29 32.29 -1.84 -28.85
N ILE A 30 31.82 -0.75 -28.23
CA ILE A 30 30.85 -0.81 -27.16
C ILE A 30 29.54 -1.45 -27.65
N ARG A 31 29.05 -1.05 -28.82
CA ARG A 31 27.87 -1.63 -29.43
C ARG A 31 28.01 -3.14 -29.65
N MET A 32 29.15 -3.56 -30.21
CA MET A 32 29.46 -4.98 -30.43
C MET A 32 29.51 -5.77 -29.10
N GLU A 33 30.14 -5.21 -28.09
CA GLU A 33 30.24 -5.84 -26.78
C GLU A 33 28.84 -5.95 -26.09
N LEU A 34 27.99 -4.92 -26.24
CA LEU A 34 26.59 -4.96 -25.73
C LEU A 34 25.80 -6.03 -26.49
N ASN A 35 25.90 -6.10 -27.83
CA ASN A 35 25.21 -7.12 -28.61
C ASN A 35 25.62 -8.54 -28.18
N ARG A 36 26.91 -8.74 -27.93
CA ARG A 36 27.44 -10.01 -27.44
C ARG A 36 26.89 -10.39 -26.09
N ARG A 37 26.80 -9.44 -25.14
CA ARG A 37 26.31 -9.68 -23.75
C ARG A 37 24.82 -9.89 -23.69
N LEU A 38 24.07 -9.20 -24.54
CA LEU A 38 22.59 -9.19 -24.49
C LEU A 38 21.95 -10.17 -25.48
N GLY A 39 22.73 -10.70 -26.44
CA GLY A 39 22.19 -11.55 -27.49
C GLY A 39 21.22 -10.82 -28.45
N THR A 40 21.35 -9.49 -28.57
CA THR A 40 20.46 -8.63 -29.37
C THR A 40 21.27 -7.72 -30.28
N ASP A 41 20.72 -7.30 -31.42
CA ASP A 41 21.38 -6.32 -32.31
C ASP A 41 20.88 -4.90 -31.97
N ILE A 42 21.73 -4.15 -31.25
CA ILE A 42 21.48 -2.79 -30.83
C ILE A 42 21.95 -1.84 -31.96
N SER A 43 21.06 -0.91 -32.35
CA SER A 43 21.41 0.10 -33.33
C SER A 43 22.38 1.15 -32.77
N ARG A 44 23.08 1.86 -33.65
CA ARG A 44 23.94 2.99 -33.25
C ARG A 44 23.11 4.11 -32.57
N SER A 45 21.94 4.38 -33.08
CA SER A 45 21.01 5.38 -32.48
C SER A 45 20.59 5.00 -31.08
N THR A 46 20.29 3.73 -30.81
CA THR A 46 19.97 3.23 -29.48
C THR A 46 21.11 3.43 -28.50
N LEU A 47 22.36 3.10 -28.90
CA LEU A 47 23.53 3.34 -28.04
C LEU A 47 23.70 4.82 -27.69
N TYR A 48 23.57 5.72 -28.67
CA TYR A 48 23.70 7.16 -28.40
C TYR A 48 22.54 7.71 -27.57
N SER A 49 21.34 7.17 -27.73
CA SER A 49 20.18 7.49 -26.88
C SER A 49 20.43 7.06 -25.43
N ASP A 50 20.93 5.85 -25.21
CA ASP A 50 21.29 5.36 -23.87
C ASP A 50 22.41 6.19 -23.24
N LEU A 51 23.46 6.56 -23.98
CA LEU A 51 24.53 7.43 -23.50
C LEU A 51 24.02 8.85 -23.16
N SER A 52 23.09 9.39 -23.96
CA SER A 52 22.44 10.66 -23.69
C SER A 52 21.58 10.61 -22.42
N TYR A 53 20.81 9.53 -22.27
CA TYR A 53 20.01 9.27 -21.08
C TYR A 53 20.89 9.20 -19.82
N MET A 54 22.01 8.47 -19.89
CA MET A 54 22.95 8.38 -18.77
C MET A 54 23.54 9.73 -18.38
N LYS A 55 23.76 10.63 -19.35
CA LYS A 55 24.22 12.01 -19.06
C LYS A 55 23.14 12.83 -18.37
N GLN A 56 21.89 12.73 -18.82
CA GLN A 56 20.76 13.53 -18.31
C GLN A 56 20.28 13.05 -16.96
N GLU A 57 20.06 11.73 -16.81
CA GLU A 57 19.45 11.17 -15.63
C GLU A 57 20.43 10.86 -14.50
N TYR A 58 21.65 10.43 -14.85
CA TYR A 58 22.65 10.04 -13.84
C TYR A 58 23.78 11.07 -13.69
N GLY A 59 23.74 12.16 -14.45
CA GLY A 59 24.82 13.16 -14.45
C GLY A 59 26.17 12.64 -14.95
N ALA A 60 26.17 11.57 -15.77
CA ALA A 60 27.38 10.95 -16.25
C ALA A 60 28.18 11.88 -17.19
N VAL A 61 29.40 12.27 -16.82
CA VAL A 61 30.30 12.98 -17.71
C VAL A 61 31.12 11.98 -18.49
N ILE A 62 30.72 11.75 -19.78
CA ILE A 62 31.37 10.79 -20.67
C ILE A 62 32.29 11.54 -21.62
N ALA A 63 33.59 11.31 -21.48
CA ALA A 63 34.66 11.89 -22.29
C ALA A 63 35.08 10.93 -23.41
N LYS A 64 35.87 11.49 -24.37
CA LYS A 64 36.54 10.76 -25.46
C LYS A 64 38.03 11.05 -25.45
N ASN A 65 38.83 10.04 -25.64
CA ASN A 65 40.25 10.22 -25.89
C ASN A 65 40.56 10.46 -27.39
N HIS A 66 41.84 10.66 -27.73
CA HIS A 66 42.31 10.86 -29.09
C HIS A 66 42.03 9.69 -30.05
N ARG A 67 41.70 8.48 -29.51
CA ARG A 67 41.33 7.30 -30.31
C ARG A 67 39.80 7.12 -30.38
N ASN A 68 39.00 8.16 -30.02
CA ASN A 68 37.53 8.12 -29.95
C ASN A 68 36.97 7.06 -29.01
N GLN A 69 37.77 6.59 -28.05
CA GLN A 69 37.30 5.67 -27.02
C GLN A 69 36.56 6.44 -25.90
N LEU A 70 35.43 5.87 -25.45
CA LEU A 70 34.56 6.48 -24.46
C LEU A 70 34.91 5.98 -23.05
N PHE A 71 34.82 6.89 -22.08
CA PHE A 71 35.05 6.59 -20.68
C PHE A 71 34.42 7.68 -19.80
N TYR A 72 34.19 7.39 -18.53
CA TYR A 72 33.79 8.42 -17.57
C TYR A 72 34.97 9.36 -17.26
N GLU A 73 34.72 10.66 -17.23
CA GLU A 73 35.73 11.64 -16.84
C GLU A 73 36.19 11.43 -15.40
N ASP A 74 35.22 11.23 -14.47
CA ASP A 74 35.50 10.81 -13.11
C ASP A 74 35.67 9.28 -13.04
N PRO A 75 36.88 8.79 -12.65
CA PRO A 75 37.14 7.34 -12.51
C PRO A 75 36.28 6.64 -11.44
N GLU A 76 35.80 7.38 -10.43
CA GLU A 76 34.98 6.82 -9.33
C GLU A 76 33.49 6.85 -9.65
N PHE A 77 33.08 7.48 -10.75
CA PHE A 77 31.68 7.54 -11.15
C PHE A 77 31.13 6.15 -11.50
N SER A 78 29.90 5.90 -11.07
CA SER A 78 29.10 4.76 -11.48
C SER A 78 27.62 5.14 -11.37
N ILE A 79 26.79 4.65 -12.28
CA ILE A 79 25.32 4.83 -12.16
C ILE A 79 24.75 4.21 -10.88
N GLU A 80 25.40 3.19 -10.33
CA GLU A 80 25.02 2.59 -9.05
C GLU A 80 25.36 3.49 -7.83
N LYS A 81 26.27 4.46 -8.04
CA LYS A 81 26.69 5.46 -7.04
C LYS A 81 26.30 6.88 -7.44
N ALA A 82 25.50 7.04 -8.50
CA ALA A 82 25.08 8.37 -8.96
C ALA A 82 24.43 9.15 -7.82
N PRO A 83 24.86 10.40 -7.54
CA PRO A 83 24.24 11.21 -6.53
C PRO A 83 22.78 11.47 -6.90
N LEU A 84 21.92 11.49 -5.89
CA LEU A 84 20.53 11.88 -6.08
C LEU A 84 20.45 13.28 -6.69
N THR A 85 19.66 13.44 -7.74
CA THR A 85 19.37 14.75 -8.31
C THR A 85 18.57 15.61 -7.31
N GLU A 86 18.52 16.93 -7.51
CA GLU A 86 17.68 17.79 -6.67
C GLU A 86 16.19 17.44 -6.77
N GLU A 87 15.75 16.89 -7.90
CA GLU A 87 14.40 16.39 -8.10
C GLU A 87 14.14 15.09 -7.31
N ASP A 88 15.08 14.13 -7.35
CA ASP A 88 15.01 12.92 -6.52
C ASP A 88 14.95 13.25 -5.02
N LYS A 89 15.75 14.23 -4.59
CA LYS A 89 15.75 14.70 -3.21
C LYS A 89 14.40 15.29 -2.80
N LYS A 90 13.79 16.13 -3.66
CA LYS A 90 12.45 16.68 -3.45
C LYS A 90 11.38 15.61 -3.37
N LEU A 91 11.44 14.61 -4.28
CA LEU A 91 10.51 13.48 -4.26
C LEU A 91 10.66 12.62 -2.99
N LEU A 92 11.89 12.39 -2.54
CA LEU A 92 12.16 11.67 -1.29
C LEU A 92 11.65 12.46 -0.06
N ASP A 93 11.83 13.77 -0.03
CA ASP A 93 11.35 14.64 1.05
C ASP A 93 9.82 14.70 1.08
N MET A 94 9.19 14.75 -0.10
CA MET A 94 7.73 14.64 -0.23
C MET A 94 7.22 13.26 0.23
N ALA A 95 7.89 12.18 -0.16
CA ALA A 95 7.56 10.84 0.29
C ALA A 95 7.71 10.70 1.81
N ALA A 96 8.82 11.22 2.39
CA ALA A 96 9.02 11.24 3.84
C ALA A 96 7.91 11.99 4.58
N SER A 97 7.43 13.09 3.99
CA SER A 97 6.33 13.89 4.57
C SER A 97 4.99 13.16 4.49
N ILE A 98 4.71 12.45 3.37
CA ILE A 98 3.54 11.59 3.25
C ILE A 98 3.61 10.45 4.26
N PHE A 99 4.79 9.83 4.46
CA PHE A 99 4.95 8.79 5.47
C PHE A 99 4.79 9.31 6.91
N LYS A 100 5.11 10.58 7.17
CA LYS A 100 4.84 11.23 8.45
C LYS A 100 3.34 11.28 8.78
N ILE A 101 2.48 11.31 7.76
CA ILE A 101 1.02 11.20 7.90
C ILE A 101 0.60 9.89 8.56
N PHE A 102 1.34 8.81 8.30
CA PHE A 102 1.12 7.49 8.87
C PHE A 102 2.03 7.20 10.07
N SER A 103 2.65 8.24 10.67
CA SER A 103 3.76 8.12 11.63
C SER A 103 3.38 7.61 13.03
N SER A 104 2.11 7.30 13.30
CA SER A 104 1.72 6.56 14.50
C SER A 104 2.32 5.13 14.54
N SER A 105 2.86 4.64 13.42
CA SER A 105 3.56 3.36 13.37
C SER A 105 5.07 3.51 13.64
N PRO A 106 5.65 2.80 14.63
CA PRO A 106 7.10 2.79 14.88
C PRO A 106 7.94 2.39 13.67
N MET A 107 7.40 1.55 12.79
CA MET A 107 8.03 1.13 11.54
C MET A 107 8.15 2.29 10.56
N LEU A 108 7.10 3.09 10.41
CA LEU A 108 7.11 4.25 9.50
C LEU A 108 8.02 5.36 10.01
N SER A 109 8.14 5.52 11.34
CA SER A 109 9.16 6.40 11.96
C SER A 109 10.60 5.93 11.66
N LYS A 110 10.87 4.62 11.62
CA LYS A 110 12.19 4.10 11.18
C LYS A 110 12.42 4.38 9.69
N PHE A 111 11.40 4.24 8.86
CA PHE A 111 11.47 4.52 7.42
C PHE A 111 11.73 6.00 7.17
N GLU A 112 11.01 6.89 7.84
CA GLU A 112 11.26 8.35 7.82
C GLU A 112 12.71 8.68 8.20
N LYS A 113 13.21 8.09 9.30
CA LYS A 113 14.61 8.26 9.71
C LYS A 113 15.60 7.78 8.66
N THR A 114 15.30 6.69 7.97
CA THR A 114 16.17 6.14 6.91
C THR A 114 16.17 7.04 5.68
N ILE A 115 15.00 7.49 5.22
CA ILE A 115 14.90 8.48 4.13
C ILE A 115 15.65 9.75 4.50
N ASN A 116 15.45 10.26 5.72
CA ASN A 116 16.15 11.45 6.19
C ASN A 116 17.69 11.27 6.22
N LYS A 117 18.21 10.07 6.51
CA LYS A 117 19.65 9.77 6.40
C LYS A 117 20.14 9.82 4.94
N ILE A 118 19.36 9.31 4.00
CA ILE A 118 19.68 9.34 2.57
C ILE A 118 19.71 10.80 2.10
N ILE A 119 18.70 11.59 2.46
CA ILE A 119 18.61 13.02 2.11
C ILE A 119 19.74 13.82 2.75
N THR A 120 20.05 13.62 4.04
CA THR A 120 21.10 14.39 4.76
C THR A 120 22.51 14.00 4.36
N GLY A 121 22.73 12.75 3.90
CA GLY A 121 24.00 12.35 3.29
C GLY A 121 24.31 13.09 1.98
N SER A 122 23.35 13.80 1.41
CA SER A 122 23.42 14.56 0.15
C SER A 122 23.25 16.09 0.34
N SER A 123 23.88 16.70 1.37
CA SER A 123 24.07 18.17 1.54
C SER A 123 22.83 19.07 1.33
N ILE A 124 21.67 18.77 1.93
CA ILE A 124 20.52 19.67 1.92
C ILE A 124 20.48 20.51 3.21
N THR A 125 20.44 21.83 3.04
CA THR A 125 20.30 22.79 4.14
C THR A 125 18.93 22.72 4.82
N LYS A 126 18.93 22.83 6.14
CA LYS A 126 17.76 22.73 7.04
C LYS A 126 16.60 23.71 6.77
N SER A 127 16.74 24.68 5.89
CA SER A 127 15.81 25.82 5.76
C SER A 127 14.54 25.54 4.95
N GLU A 128 14.48 24.44 4.21
CA GLU A 128 13.29 24.08 3.38
C GLU A 128 12.28 23.17 4.09
N ARG A 129 12.63 22.62 5.25
CA ARG A 129 11.78 21.69 6.02
C ARG A 129 10.50 22.30 6.62
N THR A 130 10.43 23.61 6.75
CA THR A 130 9.32 24.31 7.42
C THR A 130 8.08 24.53 6.56
N LYS A 131 8.12 24.21 5.27
CA LYS A 131 6.99 24.41 4.35
C LYS A 131 6.02 23.23 4.23
N MET A 132 6.30 22.09 4.85
CA MET A 132 5.51 20.86 4.69
C MET A 132 4.54 20.54 5.83
N ASP A 133 4.40 21.42 6.84
CA ASP A 133 3.32 21.31 7.84
C ASP A 133 1.93 21.72 7.28
N CYS A 134 1.85 21.93 5.97
CA CYS A 134 0.59 22.25 5.29
C CYS A 134 -0.30 21.03 5.00
N ILE A 135 0.19 19.80 5.21
CA ILE A 135 -0.60 18.59 5.09
C ILE A 135 -0.87 18.07 6.50
N GLN A 136 -2.12 18.16 6.91
CA GLN A 136 -2.59 17.61 8.19
C GLN A 136 -3.50 16.42 7.91
N PRO A 137 -3.04 15.19 8.21
CA PRO A 137 -3.90 14.02 8.18
C PRO A 137 -4.89 14.03 9.33
N GLU A 138 -5.95 13.29 9.19
CA GLU A 138 -6.76 12.92 10.35
C GLU A 138 -5.88 12.10 11.31
N ASN A 139 -5.66 12.62 12.52
CA ASN A 139 -4.91 11.91 13.53
C ASN A 139 -5.70 10.67 13.95
N SER A 140 -5.11 9.49 13.81
CA SER A 140 -5.64 8.29 14.45
C SER A 140 -5.64 8.52 15.97
N HIS A 141 -6.79 8.40 16.59
CA HIS A 141 -6.96 8.69 18.03
C HIS A 141 -6.32 7.63 18.95
N SER A 142 -5.68 6.60 18.41
CA SER A 142 -5.13 5.51 19.21
C SER A 142 -3.91 4.85 18.57
N ASP A 143 -2.83 4.81 19.35
CA ASP A 143 -1.63 4.02 19.03
C ASP A 143 -1.71 2.58 19.57
N VAL A 144 -2.89 2.16 20.04
CA VAL A 144 -3.08 0.83 20.63
C VAL A 144 -2.94 -0.23 19.54
N GLY A 145 -2.04 -1.19 19.79
CA GLY A 145 -1.75 -2.27 18.84
C GLY A 145 -0.72 -1.96 17.76
N VAL A 146 -0.40 -0.69 17.51
CA VAL A 146 0.55 -0.25 16.45
C VAL A 146 1.94 -0.90 16.63
N LYS A 147 2.38 -1.13 17.87
CA LYS A 147 3.63 -1.84 18.19
C LYS A 147 3.72 -3.26 17.62
N TYR A 148 2.59 -3.86 17.28
CA TYR A 148 2.52 -5.22 16.72
C TYR A 148 2.54 -5.26 15.19
N ILE A 149 2.46 -4.11 14.50
CA ILE A 149 2.53 -4.05 13.03
C ILE A 149 3.87 -4.62 12.54
N GLU A 150 4.99 -4.16 13.09
CA GLU A 150 6.33 -4.58 12.65
C GLU A 150 6.56 -6.10 12.83
N PRO A 151 6.34 -6.70 14.02
CA PRO A 151 6.53 -8.14 14.19
C PRO A 151 5.57 -8.99 13.33
N ILE A 152 4.33 -8.55 13.13
CA ILE A 152 3.37 -9.27 12.29
C ILE A 152 3.76 -9.14 10.80
N LEU A 153 4.18 -7.97 10.35
CA LEU A 153 4.64 -7.77 8.98
C LEU A 153 5.87 -8.63 8.68
N ASN A 154 6.85 -8.69 9.59
CA ASN A 154 8.01 -9.54 9.44
C ASN A 154 7.60 -11.02 9.34
N ALA A 155 6.67 -11.47 10.17
CA ALA A 155 6.15 -12.83 10.11
C ALA A 155 5.44 -13.14 8.78
N ILE A 156 4.72 -12.18 8.20
CA ILE A 156 4.13 -12.32 6.85
C ILE A 156 5.21 -12.46 5.79
N LEU A 157 6.21 -11.57 5.80
CA LEU A 157 7.28 -11.53 4.80
C LEU A 157 8.16 -12.78 4.84
N GLU A 158 8.39 -13.33 6.03
CA GLU A 158 9.23 -14.51 6.26
C GLU A 158 8.44 -15.83 6.28
N ASN A 159 7.12 -15.80 6.04
CA ASN A 159 6.22 -16.95 6.13
C ASN A 159 6.36 -17.69 7.48
N GLN A 160 6.35 -16.94 8.56
CA GLN A 160 6.45 -17.48 9.92
C GLN A 160 5.09 -17.50 10.60
N VAL A 161 4.84 -18.59 11.34
CA VAL A 161 3.67 -18.71 12.22
C VAL A 161 3.92 -17.87 13.47
N ILE A 162 2.89 -17.16 13.91
CA ILE A 162 2.90 -16.40 15.15
C ILE A 162 1.96 -17.01 16.19
N GLU A 163 2.36 -16.93 17.43
CA GLU A 163 1.53 -17.16 18.60
C GLU A 163 1.18 -15.80 19.21
N ILE A 164 -0.09 -15.52 19.35
CA ILE A 164 -0.57 -14.30 19.99
C ILE A 164 -1.42 -14.61 21.21
N GLU A 165 -1.24 -13.84 22.26
CA GLU A 165 -2.19 -13.75 23.37
C GLU A 165 -3.25 -12.72 23.00
N TYR A 166 -4.50 -13.16 22.86
CA TYR A 166 -5.58 -12.36 22.29
C TYR A 166 -6.76 -12.26 23.27
N LYS A 167 -7.15 -11.02 23.62
CA LYS A 167 -8.21 -10.75 24.58
C LYS A 167 -9.40 -10.08 23.90
N LYS A 168 -10.51 -10.80 23.76
CA LYS A 168 -11.79 -10.20 23.36
C LYS A 168 -12.45 -9.49 24.53
N VAL A 169 -13.26 -8.50 24.22
CA VAL A 169 -14.05 -7.77 25.24
C VAL A 169 -14.91 -8.76 26.02
N GLY A 170 -14.84 -8.70 27.36
CA GLY A 170 -15.62 -9.58 28.24
C GLY A 170 -15.17 -11.04 28.29
N GLN A 171 -13.99 -11.39 27.74
CA GLN A 171 -13.45 -12.76 27.76
C GLN A 171 -12.05 -12.77 28.37
N GLU A 172 -11.65 -13.91 28.92
CA GLU A 172 -10.28 -14.16 29.31
C GLU A 172 -9.36 -14.24 28.10
N PRO A 173 -8.07 -13.87 28.25
CA PRO A 173 -7.10 -14.02 27.17
C PRO A 173 -6.99 -15.47 26.68
N ASP A 174 -6.87 -15.66 25.38
CA ASP A 174 -6.72 -16.96 24.75
C ASP A 174 -5.53 -16.95 23.76
N ILE A 175 -4.77 -18.04 23.75
CA ILE A 175 -3.64 -18.21 22.86
C ILE A 175 -4.13 -18.64 21.48
N LYS A 176 -3.71 -17.88 20.46
CA LYS A 176 -3.97 -18.17 19.05
C LYS A 176 -2.65 -18.43 18.33
N VAL A 177 -2.62 -19.46 17.51
CA VAL A 177 -1.48 -19.77 16.64
C VAL A 177 -1.93 -19.58 15.20
N ILE A 178 -1.27 -18.68 14.49
CA ILE A 178 -1.80 -18.13 13.24
C ILE A 178 -0.68 -18.04 12.21
N SER A 179 -0.98 -18.45 10.98
CA SER A 179 -0.20 -18.12 9.79
C SER A 179 -0.72 -16.78 9.23
N PRO A 180 -0.05 -15.64 9.47
CA PRO A 180 -0.55 -14.34 9.07
C PRO A 180 -0.33 -14.11 7.56
N TYR A 181 -1.33 -13.55 6.86
CA TYR A 181 -1.29 -13.34 5.41
C TYR A 181 -1.18 -11.88 5.01
N ILE A 182 -1.98 -11.00 5.61
CA ILE A 182 -1.98 -9.56 5.31
C ILE A 182 -2.26 -8.72 6.55
N LEU A 183 -1.77 -7.48 6.52
CA LEU A 183 -2.19 -6.39 7.39
C LEU A 183 -3.20 -5.51 6.65
N LYS A 184 -4.24 -5.06 7.34
CA LYS A 184 -5.28 -4.20 6.81
C LYS A 184 -5.63 -3.10 7.82
N GLU A 185 -5.66 -1.86 7.33
CA GLU A 185 -6.15 -0.72 8.11
C GLU A 185 -7.56 -0.36 7.66
N ILE A 186 -8.44 -0.06 8.64
CA ILE A 186 -9.82 0.37 8.40
C ILE A 186 -10.18 1.41 9.45
N SER A 187 -10.45 2.63 9.01
CA SER A 187 -10.90 3.75 9.89
C SER A 187 -9.98 3.96 11.11
N GLY A 188 -8.66 3.92 10.90
CA GLY A 188 -7.66 4.10 11.96
C GLY A 188 -7.37 2.86 12.82
N HIS A 189 -8.08 1.76 12.58
CA HIS A 189 -7.86 0.49 13.29
C HIS A 189 -7.10 -0.50 12.43
N TRP A 190 -6.06 -1.11 13.02
CA TRP A 190 -5.26 -2.11 12.35
C TRP A 190 -5.73 -3.52 12.66
N TYR A 191 -5.76 -4.34 11.62
CA TYR A 191 -6.11 -5.76 11.67
C TYR A 191 -5.05 -6.55 10.91
N PHE A 192 -4.87 -7.80 11.27
CA PHE A 192 -4.26 -8.76 10.37
C PHE A 192 -5.21 -9.92 10.09
N ILE A 193 -5.05 -10.51 8.92
CA ILE A 193 -5.81 -11.65 8.46
C ILE A 193 -4.85 -12.83 8.33
N GLY A 194 -5.25 -13.98 8.82
CA GLY A 194 -4.43 -15.18 8.78
C GLY A 194 -5.21 -16.45 9.08
N PHE A 195 -4.58 -17.57 8.78
CA PHE A 195 -5.14 -18.89 9.01
C PHE A 195 -4.92 -19.30 10.48
N ASP A 196 -6.00 -19.70 11.16
CA ASP A 196 -6.00 -20.18 12.53
C ASP A 196 -5.55 -21.64 12.58
N ASN A 197 -4.29 -21.89 12.91
CA ASN A 197 -3.67 -23.21 12.89
C ASN A 197 -4.19 -24.15 13.97
N ASN A 198 -4.80 -23.64 15.05
CA ASN A 198 -5.13 -24.47 16.21
C ASN A 198 -6.61 -24.89 16.31
N LYS A 199 -7.53 -23.96 16.05
CA LYS A 199 -8.91 -24.16 16.52
C LYS A 199 -9.95 -24.29 15.43
N SER A 200 -9.79 -23.64 14.31
CA SER A 200 -10.87 -23.56 13.31
C SER A 200 -10.48 -24.00 11.91
N ASN A 201 -9.18 -24.04 11.61
CA ASN A 201 -8.69 -24.24 10.24
C ASN A 201 -9.36 -23.29 9.22
N LEU A 202 -9.63 -22.06 9.65
CA LEU A 202 -10.26 -21.02 8.85
C LEU A 202 -9.39 -19.76 8.85
N ILE A 203 -9.50 -18.98 7.79
CA ILE A 203 -8.90 -17.65 7.71
C ILE A 203 -9.77 -16.69 8.51
N LYS A 204 -9.16 -15.93 9.41
CA LYS A 204 -9.84 -15.00 10.31
C LYS A 204 -9.13 -13.65 10.35
N ASN A 205 -9.84 -12.65 10.81
CA ASN A 205 -9.33 -11.32 11.13
C ASN A 205 -9.09 -11.16 12.62
N TYR A 206 -8.01 -10.47 12.96
CA TYR A 206 -7.58 -10.20 14.33
C TYR A 206 -7.24 -8.71 14.46
N ALA A 207 -7.92 -8.02 15.36
CA ALA A 207 -7.67 -6.62 15.64
C ALA A 207 -6.40 -6.46 16.50
N LEU A 208 -5.48 -5.58 16.10
CA LEU A 208 -4.20 -5.43 16.78
C LEU A 208 -4.33 -4.84 18.20
N ASP A 209 -5.34 -4.04 18.44
CA ASP A 209 -5.66 -3.47 19.76
C ASP A 209 -6.03 -4.52 20.82
N LYS A 210 -6.41 -5.73 20.38
CA LYS A 210 -6.78 -6.86 21.25
C LYS A 210 -5.63 -7.82 21.53
N ILE A 211 -4.46 -7.55 20.97
CA ILE A 211 -3.25 -8.36 21.16
C ILE A 211 -2.53 -7.90 22.44
N LEU A 212 -2.19 -8.84 23.29
CA LEU A 212 -1.39 -8.60 24.49
C LEU A 212 0.09 -8.93 24.28
N SER A 213 0.36 -9.99 23.52
CA SER A 213 1.73 -10.40 23.17
C SER A 213 1.78 -11.10 21.81
N VAL A 214 2.96 -11.04 21.14
CA VAL A 214 3.24 -11.73 19.87
C VAL A 214 4.57 -12.43 20.01
N LYS A 215 4.63 -13.70 19.59
CA LYS A 215 5.88 -14.51 19.54
C LYS A 215 5.88 -15.30 18.23
N VAL A 216 7.07 -15.56 17.69
CA VAL A 216 7.23 -16.47 16.56
C VAL A 216 7.07 -17.90 17.05
N SER A 217 6.27 -18.69 16.34
CA SER A 217 6.05 -20.12 16.62
C SER A 217 6.87 -20.97 15.66
N LYS A 218 7.27 -22.17 16.13
CA LYS A 218 7.98 -23.16 15.29
C LYS A 218 7.01 -24.05 14.48
N GLN A 219 5.71 -23.81 14.58
CA GLN A 219 4.73 -24.59 13.79
C GLN A 219 4.91 -24.32 12.28
N PRO A 220 4.57 -25.29 11.42
CA PRO A 220 4.63 -25.09 9.99
C PRO A 220 3.62 -24.03 9.54
N TYR A 221 4.08 -23.14 8.66
CA TYR A 221 3.25 -22.09 8.07
C TYR A 221 2.25 -22.72 7.11
N HIS A 222 0.97 -22.38 7.27
CA HIS A 222 -0.07 -22.75 6.33
C HIS A 222 -0.08 -21.76 5.18
N TYR A 223 0.24 -22.22 3.99
CA TYR A 223 0.25 -21.41 2.78
C TYR A 223 -1.00 -21.73 1.93
N ASP A 224 -1.92 -20.78 1.84
CA ASP A 224 -3.08 -20.91 0.96
C ASP A 224 -2.81 -20.18 -0.36
N HIS A 225 -2.49 -20.95 -1.41
CA HIS A 225 -2.23 -20.43 -2.75
C HIS A 225 -3.45 -19.75 -3.40
N ASN A 226 -4.66 -20.03 -2.90
CA ASN A 226 -5.90 -19.48 -3.42
C ASN A 226 -6.38 -18.26 -2.63
N PHE A 227 -5.68 -17.88 -1.55
CA PHE A 227 -6.06 -16.70 -0.79
C PHE A 227 -5.84 -15.43 -1.61
N ASP A 228 -6.94 -14.73 -1.89
CA ASP A 228 -6.96 -13.41 -2.47
C ASP A 228 -7.74 -12.47 -1.54
N ALA A 229 -7.08 -11.43 -1.05
CA ALA A 229 -7.68 -10.49 -0.12
C ALA A 229 -8.87 -9.72 -0.73
N GLY A 230 -8.82 -9.42 -2.03
CA GLY A 230 -9.91 -8.75 -2.74
C GLY A 230 -11.17 -9.61 -2.77
N GLN A 231 -11.02 -10.90 -3.07
CA GLN A 231 -12.13 -11.85 -3.06
C GLN A 231 -12.64 -12.11 -1.64
N PHE A 232 -11.73 -12.24 -0.67
CA PHE A 232 -12.09 -12.47 0.74
C PHE A 232 -12.98 -11.35 1.29
N PHE A 233 -12.68 -10.09 0.95
CA PHE A 233 -13.44 -8.92 1.42
C PHE A 233 -14.47 -8.40 0.41
N LYS A 234 -14.70 -9.09 -0.71
CA LYS A 234 -15.59 -8.61 -1.77
C LYS A 234 -16.97 -8.18 -1.28
N TYR A 235 -17.53 -8.94 -0.36
CA TYR A 235 -18.85 -8.69 0.21
C TYR A 235 -18.82 -8.10 1.62
N SER A 236 -17.63 -7.71 2.09
CA SER A 236 -17.45 -7.09 3.40
C SER A 236 -17.63 -5.58 3.33
N PHE A 237 -18.30 -5.02 4.33
CA PHE A 237 -18.18 -3.62 4.65
C PHE A 237 -17.31 -3.52 5.91
N GLY A 238 -16.18 -2.82 5.82
CA GLY A 238 -15.19 -2.84 6.91
C GLY A 238 -14.40 -4.15 6.98
N ILE A 239 -14.30 -4.72 8.19
CA ILE A 239 -13.50 -5.94 8.47
C ILE A 239 -14.36 -7.21 8.58
N TYR A 240 -15.67 -7.07 8.60
CA TYR A 240 -16.55 -8.21 8.83
C TYR A 240 -16.45 -9.23 7.70
N HIS A 241 -16.16 -10.47 8.06
CA HIS A 241 -16.26 -11.63 7.20
C HIS A 241 -16.75 -12.83 8.01
N ASN A 242 -17.72 -13.56 7.49
CA ASN A 242 -18.25 -14.78 8.10
C ASN A 242 -18.58 -15.81 7.02
N TYR A 243 -17.97 -16.97 7.09
CA TYR A 243 -18.17 -18.06 6.13
C TYR A 243 -19.60 -18.60 6.09
N ASN A 244 -20.36 -18.44 7.18
CA ASN A 244 -21.74 -18.92 7.27
C ASN A 244 -22.75 -17.92 6.74
N ASP A 245 -22.36 -16.67 6.52
CA ASP A 245 -23.25 -15.62 6.05
C ASP A 245 -23.29 -15.59 4.52
N LYS A 246 -24.45 -15.26 3.99
CA LYS A 246 -24.63 -14.99 2.57
C LYS A 246 -24.75 -13.50 2.32
N PRO A 247 -24.04 -12.95 1.32
CA PRO A 247 -24.21 -11.55 0.98
C PRO A 247 -25.65 -11.26 0.56
N GLN A 248 -26.14 -10.10 0.97
CA GLN A 248 -27.49 -9.63 0.71
C GLN A 248 -27.45 -8.47 -0.31
N LYS A 249 -28.44 -8.44 -1.20
CA LYS A 249 -28.65 -7.30 -2.09
C LYS A 249 -29.31 -6.17 -1.30
N ILE A 250 -28.51 -5.18 -0.93
CA ILE A 250 -28.92 -4.01 -0.17
C ILE A 250 -29.25 -2.89 -1.14
N LYS A 251 -30.46 -2.32 -1.01
CA LYS A 251 -30.88 -1.15 -1.76
C LYS A 251 -31.17 -0.02 -0.79
N LEU A 252 -30.48 1.10 -0.99
CA LEU A 252 -30.58 2.32 -0.20
C LEU A 252 -31.07 3.47 -1.09
N GLU A 253 -31.93 4.34 -0.57
CA GLU A 253 -32.33 5.60 -1.21
C GLU A 253 -31.81 6.76 -0.35
N PHE A 254 -30.98 7.61 -0.95
CA PHE A 254 -30.40 8.79 -0.30
C PHE A 254 -31.04 10.07 -0.84
N LYS A 255 -31.09 11.09 0.03
CA LYS A 255 -31.49 12.46 -0.30
C LYS A 255 -30.32 13.42 -0.06
N GLU A 256 -30.46 14.69 -0.47
CA GLU A 256 -29.50 15.72 -0.11
C GLU A 256 -29.29 15.79 1.42
N PRO A 257 -28.06 16.11 1.87
CA PRO A 257 -26.90 16.63 1.07
C PRO A 257 -25.94 15.55 0.55
N TYR A 258 -26.23 14.25 0.69
CA TYR A 258 -25.27 13.17 0.48
C TYR A 258 -25.18 12.64 -0.94
N ILE A 259 -26.03 13.11 -1.86
CA ILE A 259 -26.10 12.60 -3.26
C ILE A 259 -24.74 12.70 -3.96
N ASN A 260 -24.19 13.91 -4.04
CA ASN A 260 -22.91 14.14 -4.71
C ASN A 260 -21.73 13.46 -4.00
N GLN A 261 -21.77 13.40 -2.67
CA GLN A 261 -20.75 12.69 -1.88
C GLN A 261 -20.70 11.22 -2.24
N LEU A 262 -21.85 10.53 -2.31
CA LEU A 262 -21.92 9.09 -2.57
C LEU A 262 -21.69 8.71 -4.05
N ILE A 263 -21.84 9.65 -4.97
CA ILE A 263 -21.41 9.48 -6.36
C ILE A 263 -19.88 9.52 -6.45
N ASN A 264 -19.25 10.49 -5.79
CA ASN A 264 -17.79 10.70 -5.84
C ASN A 264 -17.01 9.76 -4.89
N TYR A 265 -17.61 9.42 -3.76
CA TYR A 265 -17.03 8.55 -2.72
C TYR A 265 -18.01 7.41 -2.42
N PRO A 266 -18.03 6.35 -3.24
CA PRO A 266 -18.96 5.24 -3.07
C PRO A 266 -18.68 4.46 -1.79
N LEU A 267 -19.74 3.91 -1.17
CA LEU A 267 -19.65 3.06 0.02
C LEU A 267 -18.87 1.76 -0.22
N SER A 268 -18.82 1.30 -1.46
CA SER A 268 -18.09 0.11 -1.87
C SER A 268 -17.60 0.27 -3.31
N PRO A 269 -16.42 -0.28 -3.65
CA PRO A 269 -15.92 -0.31 -5.04
C PRO A 269 -16.89 -0.99 -6.01
N TYR A 270 -17.77 -1.84 -5.50
CA TYR A 270 -18.77 -2.60 -6.29
C TYR A 270 -20.15 -1.97 -6.24
N GLN A 271 -20.27 -0.75 -5.72
CA GLN A 271 -21.53 -0.01 -5.69
C GLN A 271 -22.00 0.30 -7.10
N THR A 272 -23.32 0.10 -7.35
CA THR A 272 -24.00 0.70 -8.48
C THR A 272 -25.02 1.72 -7.99
N HIS A 273 -25.26 2.76 -8.75
CA HIS A 273 -26.22 3.79 -8.35
C HIS A 273 -26.99 4.33 -9.53
N SER A 274 -28.14 4.94 -9.23
CA SER A 274 -28.97 5.65 -10.20
C SER A 274 -29.62 6.87 -9.55
N LEU A 275 -29.58 8.01 -10.28
CA LEU A 275 -30.23 9.24 -9.85
C LEU A 275 -31.67 9.28 -10.37
N SER A 276 -32.60 9.77 -9.57
CA SER A 276 -33.99 10.01 -9.97
C SER A 276 -34.05 11.10 -11.03
N LYS A 277 -35.14 11.12 -11.85
CA LYS A 277 -35.32 12.10 -12.94
C LYS A 277 -35.30 13.56 -12.47
N ASP A 278 -35.78 13.81 -11.27
CA ASP A 278 -35.79 15.14 -10.65
C ASP A 278 -34.48 15.50 -9.90
N GLY A 279 -33.49 14.60 -9.92
CA GLY A 279 -32.20 14.79 -9.26
C GLY A 279 -32.24 14.76 -7.72
N LYS A 280 -33.39 14.51 -7.09
CA LYS A 280 -33.56 14.64 -5.63
C LYS A 280 -33.29 13.39 -4.84
N LYS A 281 -33.11 12.26 -5.49
CA LYS A 281 -32.90 10.96 -4.86
C LYS A 281 -31.84 10.16 -5.59
N LEU A 282 -30.92 9.57 -4.82
CA LEU A 282 -29.94 8.62 -5.30
C LEU A 282 -30.28 7.23 -4.79
N THR A 283 -30.50 6.31 -5.72
CA THR A 283 -30.62 4.89 -5.37
C THR A 283 -29.24 4.25 -5.44
N VAL A 284 -28.79 3.62 -4.35
CA VAL A 284 -27.54 2.89 -4.23
C VAL A 284 -27.85 1.42 -4.07
N ASN A 285 -27.18 0.56 -4.86
CA ASN A 285 -27.27 -0.89 -4.74
C ASN A 285 -25.90 -1.45 -4.35
N LEU A 286 -25.90 -2.32 -3.36
CA LEU A 286 -24.74 -3.00 -2.81
C LEU A 286 -25.04 -4.49 -2.70
N GLU A 287 -24.00 -5.31 -2.70
CA GLU A 287 -24.09 -6.72 -2.34
C GLU A 287 -23.08 -6.99 -1.21
N LEU A 288 -23.58 -7.05 0.03
CA LEU A 288 -22.74 -7.09 1.23
C LEU A 288 -23.33 -8.04 2.28
N TYR A 289 -22.47 -8.49 3.20
CA TYR A 289 -22.92 -9.12 4.43
C TYR A 289 -23.67 -8.10 5.28
N GLU A 290 -24.78 -8.50 5.93
CA GLU A 290 -25.51 -7.66 6.89
C GLU A 290 -24.71 -7.63 8.21
N SER A 291 -23.71 -6.78 8.28
CA SER A 291 -22.83 -6.62 9.43
C SER A 291 -23.20 -5.41 10.29
N TYR A 292 -22.59 -5.34 11.50
CA TYR A 292 -22.72 -4.17 12.36
C TYR A 292 -22.17 -2.90 11.69
N GLU A 293 -21.08 -3.02 10.93
CA GLU A 293 -20.41 -1.90 10.28
C GLU A 293 -21.31 -1.24 9.23
N ILE A 294 -22.00 -2.03 8.38
CA ILE A 294 -22.94 -1.45 7.39
C ILE A 294 -24.17 -0.84 8.07
N VAL A 295 -24.64 -1.42 9.17
CA VAL A 295 -25.73 -0.85 9.96
C VAL A 295 -25.32 0.50 10.54
N SER A 296 -24.14 0.59 11.15
CA SER A 296 -23.60 1.82 11.70
C SER A 296 -23.40 2.89 10.64
N GLU A 297 -22.88 2.51 9.47
CA GLU A 297 -22.72 3.43 8.35
C GLU A 297 -24.06 3.98 7.85
N ILE A 298 -25.09 3.14 7.74
CA ILE A 298 -26.43 3.59 7.36
C ILE A 298 -26.98 4.59 8.40
N LEU A 299 -26.87 4.30 9.69
CA LEU A 299 -27.35 5.16 10.76
C LEU A 299 -26.67 6.54 10.78
N LYS A 300 -25.41 6.63 10.37
CA LYS A 300 -24.66 7.88 10.25
C LYS A 300 -25.32 8.93 9.35
N TYR A 301 -26.10 8.50 8.35
CA TYR A 301 -26.80 9.39 7.43
C TYR A 301 -28.17 9.84 7.98
N GLY A 302 -28.62 9.34 9.12
CA GLY A 302 -29.85 9.73 9.79
C GLY A 302 -31.08 9.66 8.88
N ALA A 303 -31.88 10.71 8.86
CA ALA A 303 -33.11 10.79 8.04
C ALA A 303 -32.88 10.97 6.54
N SER A 304 -31.63 11.18 6.11
CA SER A 304 -31.30 11.35 4.70
C SER A 304 -31.15 10.03 3.94
N VAL A 305 -31.18 8.89 4.63
CA VAL A 305 -31.13 7.56 4.01
C VAL A 305 -32.39 6.77 4.34
N LYS A 306 -32.85 5.99 3.38
CA LYS A 306 -33.92 5.01 3.54
C LYS A 306 -33.45 3.65 3.05
N VAL A 307 -33.51 2.64 3.89
CA VAL A 307 -33.30 1.25 3.48
C VAL A 307 -34.55 0.76 2.76
N ILE A 308 -34.37 0.32 1.51
CA ILE A 308 -35.46 -0.23 0.69
C ILE A 308 -35.51 -1.76 0.81
N SER A 309 -34.33 -2.41 0.78
CA SER A 309 -34.17 -3.85 0.94
C SER A 309 -32.80 -4.20 1.51
N PRO A 310 -32.62 -5.38 2.13
CA PRO A 310 -33.61 -6.40 2.43
C PRO A 310 -34.51 -6.02 3.63
N LEU A 311 -35.61 -6.75 3.80
CA LEU A 311 -36.56 -6.49 4.92
C LEU A 311 -35.93 -6.73 6.30
N SER A 312 -34.97 -7.64 6.44
CA SER A 312 -34.18 -7.84 7.67
C SER A 312 -33.50 -6.54 8.09
N LEU A 313 -32.79 -5.92 7.19
CA LEU A 313 -32.07 -4.67 7.43
C LEU A 313 -33.04 -3.50 7.71
N VAL A 314 -34.17 -3.43 6.99
CA VAL A 314 -35.23 -2.42 7.26
C VAL A 314 -35.75 -2.54 8.70
N LYS A 315 -36.07 -3.77 9.15
CA LYS A 315 -36.55 -4.04 10.52
C LYS A 315 -35.49 -3.66 11.56
N LYS A 316 -34.24 -4.00 11.30
CA LYS A 316 -33.09 -3.73 12.18
C LYS A 316 -32.86 -2.23 12.36
N ILE A 317 -32.80 -1.47 11.24
CA ILE A 317 -32.64 0.00 11.31
C ILE A 317 -33.85 0.65 12.03
N LYS A 318 -35.08 0.21 11.72
CA LYS A 318 -36.28 0.72 12.39
C LYS A 318 -36.28 0.44 13.90
N GLY A 319 -35.85 -0.76 14.31
CA GLY A 319 -35.70 -1.12 15.71
C GLY A 319 -34.73 -0.21 16.45
N ILE A 320 -33.52 -0.03 15.91
CA ILE A 320 -32.51 0.84 16.51
C ILE A 320 -33.01 2.30 16.56
N ALA A 321 -33.64 2.78 15.50
CA ALA A 321 -34.20 4.15 15.51
C ALA A 321 -35.27 4.33 16.59
N GLN A 322 -36.11 3.30 16.84
CA GLN A 322 -37.10 3.34 17.93
C GLN A 322 -36.44 3.30 19.32
N GLU A 323 -35.39 2.51 19.50
CA GLU A 323 -34.61 2.50 20.74
C GLU A 323 -34.00 3.88 21.00
N ILE A 324 -33.41 4.52 19.97
CA ILE A 324 -32.87 5.88 20.08
C ILE A 324 -34.00 6.85 20.56
N VAL A 325 -35.20 6.80 19.95
CA VAL A 325 -36.30 7.67 20.34
C VAL A 325 -36.73 7.43 21.80
N ASN A 326 -36.65 6.17 22.26
CA ASN A 326 -37.05 5.84 23.64
C ASN A 326 -36.05 6.30 24.70
N GLU A 327 -34.80 6.58 24.34
CA GLU A 327 -33.76 7.09 25.25
C GLU A 327 -33.86 8.61 25.48
N TYR A 328 -34.61 9.31 24.63
CA TYR A 328 -34.85 10.76 24.73
C TYR A 328 -36.28 11.10 25.04
#